data_f8d3d8baa32dbdc98d8f46edea514907
#
_entry.id   f8d3d8baa32dbdc98d8f46edea514907
#
_cell.length_a   1.000
_cell.length_b   1.000
_cell.length_c   1.000
_cell.angle_alpha   90.00
_cell.angle_beta   90.00
_cell.angle_gamma   90.00
#
_symmetry.space_group_name_H-M   'P 1'
#
loop_
_entity.id
_entity.type
_entity.pdbx_description
1 polymer ?
#
loop_
_entity_poly.entity_id
_entity_poly.type
_entity_poly.pdbx_seq_one_letter_code
_entity_poly.pdbx_strand_id
1 'polypeptide(L)'
;MSKYAKELNAIIIGAGPAGIAMAYRLKHELHFDDFTIYEKLDGVGGTWRTNTYPGCGCDLKSHLYSFSFNMNPNWSKELCEQPEILQYMEDTCSEFDLHKHIHTSVECMGARWHTDISKWEVNLKDLQTGIEYSRYASVLVSAVGAISFPQDVKFSGMEKFKGHMFHTARWDYGVDYKDKRIAVIGNGCSAAQVVPAVAKHAALVKQYARSGQWFHARPNKQYSETERFMFRWIFLDADEETTTYFPTPKGLKARAEAEAESKKYIKSVAPKKYWDHIIPNFPLGCKRRIFDPGYLESLNLSNVELLPEGIKEITETGIISSSGIEDDFDIIVLATGFQVSQFLTPMHIVGSTGISLHDQWKQCRGAQAYLGTHVHNFPNLAILFGPNTFPANNSALFACETQVDYAIKSLFTPLIDHKAAVIEVKQSAEDRETNAIHKSLRDTVFSGDCSNWYIGDYGRNAASWPGLARSFWFKTYFPDWSAFNMSGGSALWPLLTIRRWLSTMSPISTVFALVSLAAAVSRYRGLVEGVAIVGYLETALRAGISIVSKFAQ
;
A
#
# COMPACT_ATOMS: atom_id res chain seq x y z
N MET A 1 10.25 -13.96 35.29
CA MET A 1 10.10 -13.57 33.86
C MET A 1 10.44 -14.79 33.01
N SER A 2 9.49 -15.31 32.23
CA SER A 2 9.70 -16.49 31.39
C SER A 2 10.83 -16.21 30.37
N LYS A 3 11.61 -17.24 30.05
CA LYS A 3 12.68 -17.22 29.03
C LYS A 3 12.18 -16.67 27.66
N TYR A 4 10.88 -16.73 27.41
CA TYR A 4 10.20 -16.27 26.20
C TYR A 4 9.95 -14.75 26.14
N ALA A 5 9.99 -14.02 27.25
CA ALA A 5 9.75 -12.56 27.27
C ALA A 5 10.89 -11.70 26.72
N LYS A 6 12.09 -12.29 26.56
CA LYS A 6 13.29 -11.60 26.04
C LYS A 6 13.52 -11.80 24.54
N GLU A 7 12.60 -12.45 23.81
CA GLU A 7 12.88 -12.96 22.46
C GLU A 7 11.87 -12.54 21.39
N LEU A 8 10.84 -11.73 21.71
CA LEU A 8 9.93 -11.20 20.69
C LEU A 8 10.64 -10.09 19.92
N ASN A 9 10.86 -10.34 18.65
CA ASN A 9 11.44 -9.37 17.72
C ASN A 9 10.71 -9.42 16.38
N ALA A 10 10.77 -8.34 15.60
CA ALA A 10 10.12 -8.27 14.31
C ALA A 10 11.08 -7.82 13.20
N ILE A 11 10.90 -8.40 12.02
CA ILE A 11 11.53 -7.93 10.80
C ILE A 11 10.42 -7.43 9.87
N ILE A 12 10.61 -6.22 9.35
CA ILE A 12 9.73 -5.55 8.40
C ILE A 12 10.50 -5.41 7.08
N ILE A 13 9.90 -5.82 5.97
CA ILE A 13 10.51 -5.69 4.66
C ILE A 13 9.82 -4.55 3.90
N GLY A 14 10.60 -3.51 3.63
CA GLY A 14 10.18 -2.29 2.93
C GLY A 14 9.99 -1.08 3.83
N ALA A 15 10.61 0.04 3.47
CA ALA A 15 10.49 1.34 4.13
C ALA A 15 9.66 2.35 3.31
N GLY A 16 8.67 1.83 2.55
CA GLY A 16 7.61 2.64 1.96
C GLY A 16 6.59 3.10 3.00
N PRO A 17 5.48 3.75 2.57
CA PRO A 17 4.47 4.28 3.49
C PRO A 17 3.96 3.26 4.53
N ALA A 18 3.74 2.01 4.13
CA ALA A 18 3.27 0.97 5.04
C ALA A 18 4.31 0.61 6.11
N GLY A 19 5.60 0.53 5.74
CA GLY A 19 6.69 0.27 6.68
C GLY A 19 6.92 1.43 7.65
N ILE A 20 6.82 2.66 7.17
CA ILE A 20 6.91 3.89 8.00
C ILE A 20 5.76 3.90 9.02
N ALA A 21 4.52 3.66 8.59
CA ALA A 21 3.37 3.61 9.49
C ALA A 21 3.51 2.48 10.53
N MET A 22 3.99 1.30 10.13
CA MET A 22 4.24 0.20 11.07
C MET A 22 5.30 0.57 12.10
N ALA A 23 6.42 1.16 11.67
CA ALA A 23 7.49 1.61 12.57
C ALA A 23 6.98 2.62 13.61
N TYR A 24 6.20 3.61 13.16
CA TYR A 24 5.59 4.58 14.04
C TYR A 24 4.72 3.91 15.11
N ARG A 25 3.78 3.04 14.70
CA ARG A 25 2.87 2.35 15.62
C ARG A 25 3.59 1.46 16.61
N LEU A 26 4.58 0.68 16.16
CA LEU A 26 5.39 -0.17 17.05
C LEU A 26 6.12 0.66 18.09
N LYS A 27 6.85 1.70 17.65
CA LYS A 27 7.70 2.51 18.53
C LYS A 27 6.89 3.41 19.46
N HIS A 28 5.97 4.21 18.91
CA HIS A 28 5.32 5.29 19.66
C HIS A 28 4.02 4.86 20.34
N GLU A 29 3.30 3.87 19.83
CA GLU A 29 2.03 3.45 20.43
C GLU A 29 2.16 2.17 21.24
N LEU A 30 2.96 1.19 20.76
CA LEU A 30 3.19 -0.04 21.51
C LEU A 30 4.42 0.00 22.42
N HIS A 31 5.27 1.02 22.28
CA HIS A 31 6.57 1.10 22.97
C HIS A 31 7.40 -0.18 22.78
N PHE A 32 7.38 -0.68 21.53
CA PHE A 32 8.08 -1.87 21.12
C PHE A 32 9.20 -1.46 20.16
N ASP A 33 10.45 -1.54 20.64
CA ASP A 33 11.65 -1.09 19.90
C ASP A 33 12.44 -2.24 19.27
N ASP A 34 12.09 -3.52 19.57
CA ASP A 34 12.82 -4.67 19.02
C ASP A 34 12.30 -5.06 17.62
N PHE A 35 12.42 -4.12 16.70
CA PHE A 35 12.12 -4.34 15.30
C PHE A 35 13.18 -3.75 14.38
N THR A 36 13.33 -4.33 13.21
CA THR A 36 14.24 -3.87 12.17
C THR A 36 13.53 -3.82 10.82
N ILE A 37 13.73 -2.75 10.07
CA ILE A 37 13.22 -2.59 8.70
C ILE A 37 14.39 -2.77 7.73
N TYR A 38 14.20 -3.62 6.72
CA TYR A 38 15.14 -3.77 5.61
C TYR A 38 14.50 -3.20 4.35
N GLU A 39 15.22 -2.26 3.72
CA GLU A 39 14.82 -1.59 2.48
C GLU A 39 15.88 -1.80 1.41
N LYS A 40 15.46 -2.23 0.23
CA LYS A 40 16.39 -2.48 -0.89
C LYS A 40 16.89 -1.20 -1.57
N LEU A 41 16.11 -0.12 -1.49
CA LEU A 41 16.51 1.18 -2.01
C LEU A 41 17.49 1.86 -1.04
N ASP A 42 18.07 2.96 -1.46
CA ASP A 42 19.04 3.77 -0.71
C ASP A 42 18.40 4.66 0.35
N GLY A 43 17.05 4.62 0.48
CA GLY A 43 16.31 5.43 1.45
C GLY A 43 14.83 5.07 1.53
N VAL A 44 14.12 5.78 2.38
CA VAL A 44 12.67 5.61 2.63
C VAL A 44 11.82 6.20 1.51
N GLY A 45 10.51 5.87 1.49
CA GLY A 45 9.54 6.47 0.59
C GLY A 45 8.94 5.47 -0.43
N GLY A 46 9.56 4.30 -0.65
CA GLY A 46 9.02 3.23 -1.49
C GLY A 46 8.66 3.69 -2.89
N THR A 47 7.37 3.68 -3.25
CA THR A 47 6.85 4.09 -4.57
C THR A 47 7.32 5.50 -4.96
N TRP A 48 7.42 6.43 -4.02
CA TRP A 48 7.83 7.83 -4.28
C TRP A 48 9.34 7.99 -4.45
N ARG A 49 10.15 7.08 -3.93
CA ARG A 49 11.57 7.00 -4.22
C ARG A 49 11.87 6.30 -5.54
N THR A 50 11.03 5.31 -5.91
CA THR A 50 11.22 4.54 -7.14
C THR A 50 10.76 5.28 -8.38
N ASN A 51 9.61 6.00 -8.31
CA ASN A 51 8.98 6.64 -9.46
C ASN A 51 9.33 8.11 -9.49
N THR A 52 10.45 8.43 -10.11
CA THR A 52 11.01 9.78 -10.18
C THR A 52 10.93 10.40 -11.57
N TYR A 53 10.26 9.75 -12.52
CA TYR A 53 10.13 10.23 -13.90
C TYR A 53 9.49 11.63 -13.97
N PRO A 54 9.81 12.44 -14.99
CA PRO A 54 9.27 13.79 -15.16
C PRO A 54 7.75 13.81 -15.16
N GLY A 55 7.16 14.69 -14.36
CA GLY A 55 5.71 14.83 -14.20
C GLY A 55 5.07 13.84 -13.23
N CYS A 56 5.84 12.98 -12.57
CA CYS A 56 5.33 12.07 -11.54
C CYS A 56 4.66 12.82 -10.39
N GLY A 57 3.45 12.43 -10.04
CA GLY A 57 2.70 13.02 -8.93
C GLY A 57 1.47 12.22 -8.55
N CYS A 58 0.87 12.59 -7.42
CA CYS A 58 -0.32 11.94 -6.90
C CYS A 58 -1.59 12.43 -7.63
N ASP A 59 -2.56 11.54 -7.76
CA ASP A 59 -3.89 11.82 -8.31
C ASP A 59 -4.97 12.00 -7.23
N LEU A 60 -4.55 12.06 -5.97
CA LEU A 60 -5.39 12.38 -4.82
C LEU A 60 -5.01 13.73 -4.23
N LYS A 61 -5.97 14.37 -3.56
CA LYS A 61 -5.73 15.64 -2.85
C LYS A 61 -4.66 15.46 -1.79
N SER A 62 -3.68 16.33 -1.78
CA SER A 62 -2.46 16.21 -0.97
C SER A 62 -2.73 16.08 0.53
N HIS A 63 -3.72 16.83 1.06
CA HIS A 63 -4.10 16.74 2.47
C HIS A 63 -4.69 15.38 2.88
N LEU A 64 -5.26 14.60 1.90
CA LEU A 64 -5.70 13.23 2.12
C LEU A 64 -4.55 12.21 1.97
N TYR A 65 -3.43 12.66 1.41
CA TYR A 65 -2.23 11.84 1.23
C TYR A 65 -1.20 12.14 2.32
N SER A 66 -1.67 12.18 3.56
CA SER A 66 -0.86 12.33 4.78
C SER A 66 -1.18 11.21 5.75
N PHE A 67 -0.21 10.84 6.58
CA PHE A 67 -0.46 9.93 7.70
C PHE A 67 -1.37 10.59 8.74
N SER A 68 -2.25 9.80 9.36
CA SER A 68 -3.15 10.30 10.40
C SER A 68 -2.40 10.81 11.64
N PHE A 69 -1.23 10.28 11.89
CA PHE A 69 -0.36 10.67 13.01
C PHE A 69 0.63 11.79 12.66
N ASN A 70 0.81 12.11 11.36
CA ASN A 70 1.67 13.21 10.89
C ASN A 70 1.02 13.94 9.71
N MET A 71 0.02 14.75 10.00
CA MET A 71 -0.70 15.48 8.97
C MET A 71 0.10 16.69 8.50
N ASN A 72 0.41 16.75 7.19
CA ASN A 72 1.10 17.89 6.61
C ASN A 72 0.13 19.01 6.21
N PRO A 73 0.11 20.15 6.93
CA PRO A 73 -0.72 21.31 6.54
C PRO A 73 -0.06 22.17 5.46
N ASN A 74 1.19 21.91 5.12
CA ASN A 74 2.02 22.81 4.32
C ASN A 74 2.15 22.41 2.85
N TRP A 75 1.32 21.48 2.37
CA TRP A 75 1.31 21.10 0.96
C TRP A 75 1.23 22.32 0.04
N SER A 76 2.05 22.35 -1.02
CA SER A 76 2.15 23.50 -1.93
C SER A 76 0.90 23.67 -2.78
N LYS A 77 0.26 22.56 -3.17
CA LYS A 77 -0.89 22.52 -4.08
C LYS A 77 -1.81 21.34 -3.81
N GLU A 78 -2.98 21.37 -4.45
CA GLU A 78 -4.03 20.37 -4.26
C GLU A 78 -3.58 18.96 -4.62
N LEU A 79 -2.76 18.80 -5.66
CA LEU A 79 -2.23 17.52 -6.13
C LEU A 79 -0.71 17.65 -6.24
N CYS A 80 0.02 17.20 -5.22
CA CYS A 80 1.46 17.34 -5.14
C CYS A 80 2.22 16.40 -6.07
N GLU A 81 3.40 16.83 -6.44
CA GLU A 81 4.34 16.07 -7.24
C GLU A 81 5.25 15.21 -6.35
N GLN A 82 5.89 14.25 -6.98
CA GLN A 82 6.72 13.24 -6.32
C GLN A 82 7.79 13.82 -5.36
N PRO A 83 8.54 14.88 -5.69
CA PRO A 83 9.60 15.35 -4.79
C PRO A 83 9.06 15.82 -3.43
N GLU A 84 7.92 16.51 -3.42
CA GLU A 84 7.30 17.01 -2.18
C GLU A 84 6.74 15.85 -1.34
N ILE A 85 6.20 14.81 -1.99
CA ILE A 85 5.68 13.64 -1.28
C ILE A 85 6.83 12.80 -0.70
N LEU A 86 7.93 12.65 -1.45
CA LEU A 86 9.11 11.95 -0.94
C LEU A 86 9.70 12.68 0.26
N GLN A 87 9.85 14.01 0.18
CA GLN A 87 10.35 14.83 1.28
C GLN A 87 9.48 14.68 2.53
N TYR A 88 8.15 14.68 2.37
CA TYR A 88 7.23 14.43 3.47
C TYR A 88 7.46 13.07 4.15
N MET A 89 7.77 12.01 3.40
CA MET A 89 8.07 10.68 3.96
C MET A 89 9.40 10.69 4.73
N GLU A 90 10.41 11.38 4.22
CA GLU A 90 11.73 11.53 4.87
C GLU A 90 11.62 12.38 6.15
N ASP A 91 10.88 13.49 6.10
CA ASP A 91 10.62 14.35 7.25
C ASP A 91 9.87 13.58 8.34
N THR A 92 8.87 12.77 7.97
CA THR A 92 8.16 11.90 8.92
C THR A 92 9.10 10.92 9.62
N CYS A 93 9.99 10.26 8.88
CA CYS A 93 10.96 9.35 9.49
C CYS A 93 11.93 10.08 10.44
N SER A 94 12.31 11.30 10.10
CA SER A 94 13.21 12.12 10.91
C SER A 94 12.52 12.63 12.18
N GLU A 95 11.29 13.14 12.06
CA GLU A 95 10.50 13.66 13.17
C GLU A 95 10.24 12.62 14.25
N PHE A 96 9.97 11.38 13.85
CA PHE A 96 9.69 10.28 14.77
C PHE A 96 10.90 9.39 15.06
N ASP A 97 12.12 9.81 14.67
CA ASP A 97 13.37 9.07 14.92
C ASP A 97 13.26 7.59 14.50
N LEU A 98 12.75 7.35 13.29
CA LEU A 98 12.55 5.99 12.75
C LEU A 98 13.79 5.46 12.02
N HIS A 99 14.68 6.33 11.56
CA HIS A 99 15.87 5.96 10.76
C HIS A 99 16.77 4.94 11.46
N LYS A 100 16.86 4.98 12.79
CA LYS A 100 17.67 4.03 13.57
C LYS A 100 17.23 2.56 13.43
N HIS A 101 15.99 2.32 13.03
CA HIS A 101 15.45 0.98 12.79
C HIS A 101 15.53 0.55 11.32
N ILE A 102 15.95 1.45 10.41
CA ILE A 102 15.91 1.22 8.96
C ILE A 102 17.30 0.96 8.42
N HIS A 103 17.48 -0.20 7.78
CA HIS A 103 18.68 -0.57 7.04
C HIS A 103 18.36 -0.53 5.55
N THR A 104 18.95 0.45 4.86
CA THR A 104 18.80 0.65 3.40
C THR A 104 19.82 -0.16 2.62
N SER A 105 19.60 -0.30 1.30
CA SER A 105 20.44 -1.10 0.39
C SER A 105 20.54 -2.57 0.81
N VAL A 106 19.50 -3.11 1.44
CA VAL A 106 19.41 -4.52 1.84
C VAL A 106 18.16 -5.15 1.23
N GLU A 107 18.35 -6.13 0.35
CA GLU A 107 17.29 -6.87 -0.31
C GLU A 107 16.92 -8.13 0.48
N CYS A 108 15.62 -8.35 0.68
CA CYS A 108 15.11 -9.62 1.19
C CYS A 108 14.96 -10.62 0.03
N MET A 109 15.74 -11.69 0.06
CA MET A 109 15.70 -12.76 -0.93
C MET A 109 14.56 -13.75 -0.65
N GLY A 110 14.19 -13.90 0.60
CA GLY A 110 13.12 -14.80 1.04
C GLY A 110 13.10 -15.02 2.53
N ALA A 111 12.16 -15.84 2.99
CA ALA A 111 12.06 -16.22 4.38
C ALA A 111 11.50 -17.64 4.55
N ARG A 112 11.85 -18.30 5.66
CA ARG A 112 11.36 -19.64 6.02
C ARG A 112 10.90 -19.65 7.48
N TRP A 113 9.73 -20.22 7.72
CA TRP A 113 9.26 -20.47 9.08
C TRP A 113 9.89 -21.75 9.65
N HIS A 114 10.42 -21.65 10.86
CA HIS A 114 10.95 -22.75 11.66
C HIS A 114 10.01 -23.05 12.81
N THR A 115 9.26 -24.14 12.72
CA THR A 115 8.21 -24.50 13.70
C THR A 115 8.81 -24.90 15.04
N ASP A 116 9.98 -25.50 15.07
CA ASP A 116 10.69 -25.97 16.28
C ASP A 116 11.10 -24.80 17.19
N ILE A 117 11.49 -23.67 16.61
CA ILE A 117 11.89 -22.46 17.33
C ILE A 117 10.85 -21.33 17.26
N SER A 118 9.75 -21.53 16.50
CA SER A 118 8.69 -20.54 16.27
C SER A 118 9.21 -19.19 15.78
N LYS A 119 10.12 -19.21 14.79
CA LYS A 119 10.73 -18.01 14.19
C LYS A 119 10.83 -18.11 12.68
N TRP A 120 10.82 -16.94 12.08
CA TRP A 120 11.17 -16.73 10.69
C TRP A 120 12.68 -16.61 10.56
N GLU A 121 13.30 -17.37 9.67
CA GLU A 121 14.63 -17.13 9.12
C GLU A 121 14.46 -16.27 7.88
N VAL A 122 15.01 -15.06 7.88
CA VAL A 122 14.91 -14.09 6.79
C VAL A 122 16.26 -13.98 6.12
N ASN A 123 16.31 -14.29 4.83
CA ASN A 123 17.53 -14.27 4.02
C ASN A 123 17.67 -12.90 3.36
N LEU A 124 18.76 -12.23 3.63
CA LEU A 124 19.04 -10.86 3.28
C LEU A 124 20.31 -10.78 2.45
N LYS A 125 20.36 -9.82 1.53
CA LYS A 125 21.55 -9.48 0.75
C LYS A 125 21.84 -8.01 0.87
N ASP A 126 23.01 -7.68 1.37
CA ASP A 126 23.56 -6.34 1.33
C ASP A 126 23.93 -6.01 -0.11
N LEU A 127 23.31 -5.02 -0.69
CA LEU A 127 23.48 -4.66 -2.11
C LEU A 127 24.75 -3.85 -2.37
N GLN A 128 25.36 -3.28 -1.32
CA GLN A 128 26.63 -2.54 -1.45
C GLN A 128 27.84 -3.49 -1.42
N THR A 129 27.79 -4.50 -0.56
CA THR A 129 28.89 -5.46 -0.39
C THR A 129 28.66 -6.78 -1.15
N GLY A 130 27.42 -7.07 -1.53
CA GLY A 130 27.02 -8.35 -2.12
C GLY A 130 26.92 -9.51 -1.11
N ILE A 131 27.16 -9.26 0.18
CA ILE A 131 27.16 -10.29 1.23
C ILE A 131 25.71 -10.73 1.52
N GLU A 132 25.52 -12.05 1.52
CA GLU A 132 24.27 -12.68 1.93
C GLU A 132 24.37 -13.18 3.37
N TYR A 133 23.29 -12.97 4.15
CA TYR A 133 23.21 -13.39 5.55
C TYR A 133 21.76 -13.62 5.97
N SER A 134 21.56 -14.34 7.08
CA SER A 134 20.23 -14.57 7.65
C SER A 134 20.05 -13.84 8.98
N ARG A 135 18.79 -13.51 9.28
CA ARG A 135 18.31 -13.01 10.58
C ARG A 135 17.06 -13.76 10.99
N TYR A 136 16.88 -13.89 12.30
CA TYR A 136 15.72 -14.57 12.87
C TYR A 136 14.78 -13.58 13.55
N ALA A 137 13.49 -13.73 13.30
CA ALA A 137 12.45 -12.90 13.92
C ALA A 137 11.23 -13.73 14.31
N SER A 138 10.57 -13.34 15.39
CA SER A 138 9.30 -13.92 15.83
C SER A 138 8.13 -13.51 14.94
N VAL A 139 8.23 -12.33 14.33
CA VAL A 139 7.22 -11.75 13.43
C VAL A 139 7.89 -11.29 12.14
N LEU A 140 7.30 -11.64 11.00
CA LEU A 140 7.66 -11.13 9.70
C LEU A 140 6.54 -10.23 9.17
N VAL A 141 6.88 -8.99 8.79
CA VAL A 141 5.94 -8.06 8.17
C VAL A 141 6.42 -7.75 6.76
N SER A 142 5.56 -7.97 5.78
CA SER A 142 5.80 -7.51 4.42
C SER A 142 5.13 -6.15 4.20
N ALA A 143 5.94 -5.13 3.96
CA ALA A 143 5.55 -3.76 3.63
C ALA A 143 6.04 -3.33 2.24
N VAL A 144 6.26 -4.30 1.35
CA VAL A 144 6.86 -4.09 0.01
C VAL A 144 5.90 -3.44 -0.99
N GLY A 145 4.60 -3.35 -0.65
CA GLY A 145 3.56 -2.80 -1.52
C GLY A 145 3.25 -3.68 -2.73
N ALA A 146 2.30 -3.22 -3.56
CA ALA A 146 1.88 -3.93 -4.78
C ALA A 146 2.40 -3.28 -6.07
N ILE A 147 2.96 -2.05 -6.00
CA ILE A 147 3.43 -1.27 -7.16
C ILE A 147 4.95 -1.08 -7.06
N SER A 148 5.69 -2.18 -6.99
CA SER A 148 7.14 -2.17 -6.76
C SER A 148 7.94 -2.71 -7.94
N PHE A 149 7.40 -3.69 -8.66
CA PHE A 149 8.06 -4.34 -9.78
C PHE A 149 7.42 -3.95 -11.11
N PRO A 150 8.20 -3.41 -12.07
CA PRO A 150 7.74 -3.20 -13.45
C PRO A 150 7.18 -4.47 -14.06
N GLN A 151 6.20 -4.31 -14.96
CA GLN A 151 5.71 -5.41 -15.77
C GLN A 151 6.85 -5.95 -16.66
N ASP A 152 7.08 -7.24 -16.61
CA ASP A 152 8.03 -7.91 -17.51
C ASP A 152 7.41 -8.04 -18.90
N VAL A 153 7.64 -7.02 -19.72
CA VAL A 153 7.18 -7.02 -21.11
C VAL A 153 8.29 -7.50 -22.04
N LYS A 154 7.92 -8.32 -23.02
CA LYS A 154 8.84 -8.82 -24.04
C LYS A 154 8.32 -8.44 -25.42
N PHE A 155 9.07 -7.59 -26.09
CA PHE A 155 8.87 -7.29 -27.50
C PHE A 155 9.96 -7.98 -28.31
N SER A 156 9.61 -8.46 -29.50
CA SER A 156 10.61 -9.04 -30.40
C SER A 156 11.71 -8.01 -30.68
N GLY A 157 12.96 -8.40 -30.56
CA GLY A 157 14.11 -7.56 -30.89
C GLY A 157 14.52 -6.52 -29.87
N MET A 158 13.92 -6.49 -28.67
CA MET A 158 14.30 -5.53 -27.60
C MET A 158 15.80 -5.48 -27.33
N GLU A 159 16.44 -6.64 -27.38
CA GLU A 159 17.88 -6.81 -27.13
C GLU A 159 18.78 -6.21 -28.24
N LYS A 160 18.21 -5.88 -29.38
CA LYS A 160 18.96 -5.31 -30.53
C LYS A 160 19.04 -3.78 -30.45
N PHE A 161 18.16 -3.14 -29.70
CA PHE A 161 18.06 -1.67 -29.66
C PHE A 161 19.35 -1.04 -29.14
N LYS A 162 19.91 -0.14 -29.92
CA LYS A 162 21.18 0.54 -29.61
C LYS A 162 21.04 1.86 -28.87
N GLY A 163 19.82 2.40 -28.81
CA GLY A 163 19.49 3.60 -28.01
C GLY A 163 19.25 3.27 -26.55
N HIS A 164 18.69 4.22 -25.82
CA HIS A 164 18.38 4.05 -24.40
C HIS A 164 16.96 3.50 -24.23
N MET A 165 16.82 2.43 -23.45
CA MET A 165 15.50 1.85 -23.14
C MET A 165 15.37 1.59 -21.65
N PHE A 166 14.36 2.17 -21.00
CA PHE A 166 14.11 2.02 -19.58
C PHE A 166 12.62 2.14 -19.24
N HIS A 167 12.25 1.56 -18.10
CA HIS A 167 10.91 1.68 -17.57
C HIS A 167 10.73 2.97 -16.76
N THR A 168 9.52 3.56 -16.73
CA THR A 168 9.24 4.77 -15.93
C THR A 168 9.66 4.64 -14.46
N ALA A 169 9.47 3.48 -13.83
CA ALA A 169 9.92 3.21 -12.47
C ALA A 169 11.45 2.95 -12.34
N ARG A 170 12.20 3.13 -13.39
CA ARG A 170 13.67 3.00 -13.45
C ARG A 170 14.19 4.10 -14.36
N TRP A 171 13.73 5.32 -14.10
CA TRP A 171 14.10 6.47 -14.92
C TRP A 171 15.61 6.69 -14.89
N ASP A 172 16.20 6.78 -16.08
CA ASP A 172 17.63 7.00 -16.22
C ASP A 172 17.93 8.50 -16.38
N TYR A 173 18.40 9.12 -15.31
CA TYR A 173 18.79 10.54 -15.29
C TYR A 173 20.13 10.81 -15.99
N GLY A 174 20.90 9.78 -16.33
CA GLY A 174 22.11 9.91 -17.14
C GLY A 174 21.82 10.19 -18.61
N VAL A 175 20.55 10.03 -19.04
CA VAL A 175 20.11 10.22 -20.41
C VAL A 175 19.49 11.60 -20.57
N ASP A 176 20.13 12.47 -21.39
CA ASP A 176 19.52 13.73 -21.80
C ASP A 176 18.49 13.48 -22.92
N TYR A 177 17.26 13.86 -22.64
CA TYR A 177 16.14 13.73 -23.60
C TYR A 177 15.85 15.01 -24.41
N LYS A 178 16.65 16.06 -24.20
CA LYS A 178 16.55 17.29 -25.00
C LYS A 178 16.89 17.02 -26.47
N ASP A 179 16.06 17.55 -27.36
CA ASP A 179 16.16 17.40 -28.81
C ASP A 179 16.21 15.94 -29.32
N LYS A 180 15.74 14.97 -28.47
CA LYS A 180 15.69 13.54 -28.79
C LYS A 180 14.34 13.11 -29.34
N ARG A 181 14.35 12.04 -30.12
CA ARG A 181 13.17 11.32 -30.60
C ARG A 181 12.84 10.23 -29.58
N ILE A 182 11.68 10.32 -28.94
CA ILE A 182 11.30 9.47 -27.81
C ILE A 182 10.05 8.66 -28.17
N ALA A 183 10.14 7.35 -28.04
CA ALA A 183 8.96 6.48 -28.01
C ALA A 183 8.47 6.28 -26.59
N VAL A 184 7.17 6.41 -26.34
CA VAL A 184 6.53 6.07 -25.05
C VAL A 184 5.56 4.91 -25.27
N ILE A 185 5.82 3.76 -24.63
CA ILE A 185 5.01 2.55 -24.79
C ILE A 185 4.06 2.41 -23.61
N GLY A 186 2.76 2.57 -23.85
CA GLY A 186 1.70 2.51 -22.85
C GLY A 186 0.84 3.77 -22.81
N ASN A 187 -0.30 3.69 -22.10
CA ASN A 187 -1.25 4.81 -21.99
C ASN A 187 -1.93 4.89 -20.60
N GLY A 188 -1.31 4.31 -19.57
CA GLY A 188 -1.74 4.46 -18.18
C GLY A 188 -1.34 5.81 -17.58
N CYS A 189 -1.53 5.94 -16.26
CA CYS A 189 -1.20 7.17 -15.51
C CYS A 189 0.24 7.63 -15.72
N SER A 190 1.22 6.71 -15.76
CA SER A 190 2.63 7.06 -15.98
C SER A 190 2.87 7.67 -17.36
N ALA A 191 2.30 7.09 -18.42
CA ALA A 191 2.41 7.66 -19.76
C ALA A 191 1.77 9.04 -19.85
N ALA A 192 0.57 9.20 -19.27
CA ALA A 192 -0.13 10.48 -19.24
C ALA A 192 0.65 11.58 -18.51
N GLN A 193 1.50 11.23 -17.55
CA GLN A 193 2.37 12.17 -16.83
C GLN A 193 3.67 12.45 -17.58
N VAL A 194 4.31 11.42 -18.15
CA VAL A 194 5.60 11.54 -18.84
C VAL A 194 5.48 12.31 -20.15
N VAL A 195 4.48 11.99 -20.99
CA VAL A 195 4.35 12.58 -22.35
C VAL A 195 4.37 14.11 -22.32
N PRO A 196 3.51 14.81 -21.58
CA PRO A 196 3.53 16.28 -21.55
C PRO A 196 4.81 16.84 -20.93
N ALA A 197 5.44 16.11 -20.00
CA ALA A 197 6.66 16.57 -19.33
C ALA A 197 7.87 16.55 -20.27
N VAL A 198 8.09 15.43 -20.99
CA VAL A 198 9.23 15.29 -21.91
C VAL A 198 9.03 16.04 -23.21
N ALA A 199 7.79 16.21 -23.67
CA ALA A 199 7.46 16.93 -24.90
C ALA A 199 7.93 18.40 -24.91
N LYS A 200 8.12 19.00 -23.75
CA LYS A 200 8.65 20.37 -23.59
C LYS A 200 10.06 20.54 -24.14
N HIS A 201 10.82 19.46 -24.23
CA HIS A 201 12.25 19.50 -24.58
C HIS A 201 12.62 18.52 -25.68
N ALA A 202 11.82 17.50 -25.94
CA ALA A 202 12.08 16.50 -26.97
C ALA A 202 11.83 17.04 -28.38
N ALA A 203 12.59 16.54 -29.36
CA ALA A 203 12.33 16.82 -30.80
C ALA A 203 11.03 16.16 -31.26
N LEU A 204 10.76 14.94 -30.81
CA LEU A 204 9.54 14.18 -31.08
C LEU A 204 9.21 13.29 -29.88
N VAL A 205 7.94 13.24 -29.53
CA VAL A 205 7.41 12.20 -28.63
C VAL A 205 6.32 11.43 -29.38
N LYS A 206 6.56 10.14 -29.63
CA LYS A 206 5.58 9.26 -30.26
C LYS A 206 5.12 8.21 -29.24
N GLN A 207 3.82 8.23 -28.95
CA GLN A 207 3.23 7.31 -27.99
C GLN A 207 2.53 6.15 -28.69
N TYR A 208 2.82 4.93 -28.26
CA TYR A 208 2.17 3.70 -28.73
C TYR A 208 1.11 3.27 -27.70
N ALA A 209 -0.19 3.33 -28.09
CA ALA A 209 -1.32 3.08 -27.18
C ALA A 209 -2.44 2.28 -27.85
N ARG A 210 -2.66 1.04 -27.45
CA ARG A 210 -3.64 0.12 -28.06
C ARG A 210 -5.10 0.38 -27.72
N SER A 211 -5.38 1.14 -26.66
CA SER A 211 -6.76 1.37 -26.18
C SER A 211 -6.88 2.74 -25.54
N GLY A 212 -8.09 3.32 -25.57
CA GLY A 212 -8.37 4.58 -24.91
C GLY A 212 -8.32 4.50 -23.38
N GLN A 213 -8.44 5.68 -22.76
CA GLN A 213 -8.52 5.84 -21.30
C GLN A 213 -9.57 6.90 -20.93
N TRP A 214 -10.20 6.75 -19.77
CA TRP A 214 -11.10 7.75 -19.23
C TRP A 214 -10.31 8.87 -18.57
N PHE A 215 -10.37 10.06 -19.17
CA PHE A 215 -9.72 11.27 -18.66
C PHE A 215 -10.73 12.20 -18.01
N HIS A 216 -10.37 12.74 -16.88
CA HIS A 216 -11.12 13.79 -16.18
C HIS A 216 -10.25 15.02 -15.98
N ALA A 217 -10.88 16.19 -15.95
CA ALA A 217 -10.19 17.43 -15.63
C ALA A 217 -9.48 17.30 -14.28
N ARG A 218 -8.26 17.84 -14.21
CA ARG A 218 -7.44 17.86 -13.00
C ARG A 218 -7.18 19.32 -12.57
N PRO A 219 -8.14 19.97 -11.92
CA PRO A 219 -7.84 21.25 -11.29
C PRO A 219 -6.75 21.02 -10.25
N ASN A 220 -5.65 21.77 -10.34
CA ASN A 220 -4.53 21.65 -9.41
C ASN A 220 -4.12 23.04 -8.96
N LYS A 221 -4.93 23.61 -8.06
CA LYS A 221 -4.67 24.94 -7.52
C LYS A 221 -3.54 24.91 -6.50
N GLN A 222 -2.79 26.00 -6.43
CA GLN A 222 -1.89 26.23 -5.31
C GLN A 222 -2.71 26.58 -4.07
N TYR A 223 -2.31 26.06 -2.92
CA TYR A 223 -2.93 26.40 -1.65
C TYR A 223 -2.43 27.76 -1.15
N SER A 224 -3.37 28.63 -0.78
CA SER A 224 -3.09 29.86 -0.09
C SER A 224 -2.64 29.59 1.36
N GLU A 225 -1.97 30.56 1.98
CA GLU A 225 -1.58 30.46 3.39
C GLU A 225 -2.80 30.24 4.32
N THR A 226 -3.94 30.86 4.00
CA THR A 226 -5.19 30.70 4.75
C THR A 226 -5.69 29.25 4.67
N GLU A 227 -5.67 28.63 3.48
CA GLU A 227 -6.07 27.22 3.32
C GLU A 227 -5.13 26.28 4.08
N ARG A 228 -3.81 26.48 3.99
CA ARG A 228 -2.82 25.72 4.77
C ARG A 228 -3.04 25.87 6.28
N PHE A 229 -3.35 27.09 6.75
CA PHE A 229 -3.70 27.32 8.15
C PHE A 229 -4.98 26.54 8.54
N MET A 230 -6.01 26.55 7.69
CA MET A 230 -7.27 25.84 7.96
C MET A 230 -7.09 24.32 7.97
N PHE A 231 -6.22 23.75 7.13
CA PHE A 231 -5.93 22.30 7.14
C PHE A 231 -5.35 21.77 8.47
N ARG A 232 -4.81 22.64 9.31
CA ARG A 232 -4.38 22.27 10.67
C ARG A 232 -5.54 21.93 11.60
N TRP A 233 -6.76 22.36 11.27
CA TRP A 233 -7.93 22.28 12.15
C TRP A 233 -9.14 21.57 11.54
N ILE A 234 -9.18 21.41 10.23
CA ILE A 234 -10.33 20.87 9.50
C ILE A 234 -9.90 19.62 8.75
N PHE A 235 -10.40 18.47 9.19
CA PHE A 235 -10.39 17.25 8.42
C PHE A 235 -11.46 17.35 7.34
N LEU A 236 -11.06 17.48 6.08
CA LEU A 236 -11.98 17.42 4.97
C LEU A 236 -12.29 15.95 4.69
N ASP A 237 -13.57 15.62 4.76
CA ASP A 237 -14.08 14.31 4.41
C ASP A 237 -13.77 14.04 2.93
N ALA A 238 -13.20 12.87 2.64
CA ALA A 238 -13.00 12.46 1.27
C ALA A 238 -14.33 11.94 0.75
N ASP A 239 -14.91 12.64 -0.20
CA ASP A 239 -16.04 12.13 -0.99
C ASP A 239 -15.60 10.85 -1.72
N GLU A 240 -15.82 9.71 -1.08
CA GLU A 240 -15.52 8.40 -1.63
C GLU A 240 -16.62 8.01 -2.62
N GLU A 241 -16.50 8.46 -3.88
CA GLU A 241 -17.46 8.14 -4.91
C GLU A 241 -17.24 6.72 -5.44
N THR A 242 -17.91 5.75 -4.84
CA THR A 242 -17.92 4.37 -5.30
C THR A 242 -19.19 3.99 -6.06
N THR A 243 -20.17 4.87 -6.10
CA THR A 243 -21.49 4.62 -6.72
C THR A 243 -21.35 4.13 -8.16
N THR A 244 -20.38 4.67 -8.92
CA THR A 244 -20.13 4.32 -10.33
C THR A 244 -19.62 2.90 -10.55
N TYR A 245 -19.17 2.20 -9.50
CA TYR A 245 -18.59 0.85 -9.65
C TYR A 245 -19.65 -0.26 -9.60
N PHE A 246 -20.83 0.00 -9.06
CA PHE A 246 -21.87 -0.99 -8.86
C PHE A 246 -22.95 -0.95 -9.95
N PRO A 247 -23.52 -2.10 -10.39
CA PRO A 247 -24.55 -2.17 -11.42
C PRO A 247 -25.96 -1.89 -10.88
N THR A 248 -26.08 -1.04 -9.85
CA THR A 248 -27.38 -0.58 -9.37
C THR A 248 -27.96 0.47 -10.33
N PRO A 249 -29.30 0.70 -10.37
CA PRO A 249 -29.87 1.74 -11.21
C PRO A 249 -29.24 3.13 -10.98
N LYS A 250 -28.95 3.47 -9.70
CA LYS A 250 -28.23 4.70 -9.34
C LYS A 250 -26.79 4.68 -9.85
N GLY A 251 -26.09 3.55 -9.71
CA GLY A 251 -24.70 3.38 -10.15
C GLY A 251 -24.55 3.45 -11.66
N LEU A 252 -25.45 2.81 -12.41
CA LEU A 252 -25.45 2.87 -13.87
C LEU A 252 -25.72 4.28 -14.38
N LYS A 253 -26.66 5.02 -13.75
CA LYS A 253 -26.93 6.42 -14.09
C LYS A 253 -25.72 7.30 -13.80
N ALA A 254 -25.14 7.22 -12.60
CA ALA A 254 -23.96 7.99 -12.23
C ALA A 254 -22.76 7.70 -13.14
N ARG A 255 -22.57 6.44 -13.54
CA ARG A 255 -21.53 6.04 -14.50
C ARG A 255 -21.76 6.67 -15.86
N ALA A 256 -22.98 6.60 -16.40
CA ALA A 256 -23.30 7.20 -17.68
C ALA A 256 -23.10 8.73 -17.69
N GLU A 257 -23.44 9.41 -16.60
CA GLU A 257 -23.20 10.85 -16.42
C GLU A 257 -21.69 11.15 -16.40
N ALA A 258 -20.90 10.40 -15.61
CA ALA A 258 -19.45 10.56 -15.53
C ALA A 258 -18.74 10.25 -16.86
N GLU A 259 -19.21 9.24 -17.61
CA GLU A 259 -18.73 8.93 -18.95
C GLU A 259 -19.04 10.06 -19.95
N ALA A 260 -20.24 10.63 -19.88
CA ALA A 260 -20.63 11.76 -20.72
C ALA A 260 -19.77 13.00 -20.43
N GLU A 261 -19.54 13.29 -19.16
CA GLU A 261 -18.65 14.38 -18.73
C GLU A 261 -17.21 14.18 -19.21
N SER A 262 -16.66 12.98 -19.01
CA SER A 262 -15.32 12.63 -19.51
C SER A 262 -15.22 12.77 -21.03
N LYS A 263 -16.20 12.27 -21.79
CA LYS A 263 -16.25 12.43 -23.25
C LYS A 263 -16.29 13.90 -23.65
N LYS A 264 -17.08 14.73 -22.95
CA LYS A 264 -17.15 16.17 -23.19
C LYS A 264 -15.81 16.83 -22.93
N TYR A 265 -15.14 16.50 -21.83
CA TYR A 265 -13.81 16.98 -21.48
C TYR A 265 -12.77 16.60 -22.54
N ILE A 266 -12.66 15.31 -22.88
CA ILE A 266 -11.73 14.83 -23.93
C ILE A 266 -11.94 15.61 -25.23
N LYS A 267 -13.18 15.77 -25.68
CA LYS A 267 -13.51 16.48 -26.92
C LYS A 267 -13.22 17.97 -26.87
N SER A 268 -13.22 18.58 -25.70
CA SER A 268 -12.91 20.00 -25.55
C SER A 268 -11.42 20.32 -25.56
N VAL A 269 -10.56 19.33 -25.25
CA VAL A 269 -9.12 19.54 -25.07
C VAL A 269 -8.29 18.81 -26.15
N ALA A 270 -8.60 17.55 -26.43
CA ALA A 270 -7.82 16.74 -27.36
C ALA A 270 -8.12 17.05 -28.84
N PRO A 271 -7.13 16.89 -29.74
CA PRO A 271 -7.33 17.05 -31.17
C PRO A 271 -8.36 16.05 -31.72
N LYS A 272 -9.26 16.51 -32.60
CA LYS A 272 -10.35 15.68 -33.16
C LYS A 272 -9.86 14.39 -33.82
N LYS A 273 -8.67 14.41 -34.45
CA LYS A 273 -8.07 13.24 -35.12
C LYS A 273 -7.82 12.04 -34.19
N TYR A 274 -7.77 12.26 -32.88
CA TYR A 274 -7.51 11.19 -31.91
C TYR A 274 -8.73 10.76 -31.08
N TRP A 275 -9.91 11.37 -31.23
CA TRP A 275 -11.07 11.09 -30.40
C TRP A 275 -11.49 9.63 -30.40
N ASP A 276 -11.51 8.98 -31.56
CA ASP A 276 -11.92 7.59 -31.72
C ASP A 276 -10.94 6.59 -31.06
N HIS A 277 -9.73 7.04 -30.77
CA HIS A 277 -8.68 6.24 -30.15
C HIS A 277 -8.53 6.51 -28.64
N ILE A 278 -8.79 7.75 -28.19
CA ILE A 278 -8.66 8.16 -26.80
C ILE A 278 -9.92 7.79 -26.00
N ILE A 279 -11.11 8.00 -26.59
CA ILE A 279 -12.38 7.70 -25.91
C ILE A 279 -12.55 6.17 -25.82
N PRO A 280 -12.64 5.62 -24.58
CA PRO A 280 -12.74 4.18 -24.43
C PRO A 280 -14.09 3.61 -24.89
N ASN A 281 -14.08 2.34 -25.27
CA ASN A 281 -15.27 1.52 -25.54
C ASN A 281 -15.67 0.60 -24.38
N PHE A 282 -15.03 0.73 -23.22
CA PHE A 282 -15.32 -0.04 -22.01
C PHE A 282 -15.86 0.88 -20.90
N PRO A 283 -16.61 0.33 -19.90
CA PRO A 283 -17.23 1.12 -18.84
C PRO A 283 -16.20 1.88 -17.99
N LEU A 284 -16.55 3.09 -17.56
CA LEU A 284 -15.77 3.87 -16.62
C LEU A 284 -15.61 3.12 -15.29
N GLY A 285 -14.38 3.05 -14.80
CA GLY A 285 -14.00 2.31 -13.59
C GLY A 285 -13.45 0.91 -13.87
N CYS A 286 -13.63 0.35 -15.08
CA CYS A 286 -13.02 -0.92 -15.46
C CYS A 286 -11.48 -0.85 -15.44
N LYS A 287 -10.93 0.31 -15.80
CA LYS A 287 -9.53 0.71 -15.54
C LYS A 287 -9.51 1.95 -14.64
N ARG A 288 -8.36 2.21 -14.00
CA ARG A 288 -8.21 3.44 -13.20
C ARG A 288 -8.46 4.66 -14.07
N ARG A 289 -9.28 5.58 -13.58
CA ARG A 289 -9.50 6.90 -14.19
C ARG A 289 -8.20 7.70 -14.16
N ILE A 290 -7.96 8.51 -15.19
CA ILE A 290 -6.81 9.41 -15.24
C ILE A 290 -7.29 10.85 -15.01
N PHE A 291 -6.81 11.48 -13.96
CA PHE A 291 -6.92 12.92 -13.81
C PHE A 291 -5.84 13.57 -14.65
N ASP A 292 -6.27 14.26 -15.72
CA ASP A 292 -5.40 14.74 -16.81
C ASP A 292 -4.32 15.72 -16.33
N PRO A 293 -3.04 15.36 -16.38
CA PRO A 293 -1.94 16.25 -16.00
C PRO A 293 -1.49 17.18 -17.16
N GLY A 294 -2.35 17.42 -18.14
CA GLY A 294 -2.04 18.15 -19.37
C GLY A 294 -1.70 17.25 -20.56
N TYR A 295 -1.99 15.95 -20.46
CA TYR A 295 -1.73 14.99 -21.52
C TYR A 295 -2.58 15.28 -22.77
N LEU A 296 -3.88 15.49 -22.61
CA LEU A 296 -4.77 15.75 -23.74
C LEU A 296 -4.39 17.05 -24.48
N GLU A 297 -3.96 18.07 -23.74
CA GLU A 297 -3.48 19.33 -24.33
C GLU A 297 -2.18 19.10 -25.10
N SER A 298 -1.25 18.29 -24.55
CA SER A 298 0.03 18.00 -25.20
C SER A 298 -0.09 17.33 -26.57
N LEU A 299 -1.19 16.63 -26.84
CA LEU A 299 -1.47 16.03 -28.14
C LEU A 299 -1.73 17.04 -29.28
N ASN A 300 -1.91 18.34 -28.92
CA ASN A 300 -1.99 19.43 -29.90
C ASN A 300 -0.60 19.97 -30.32
N LEU A 301 0.46 19.57 -29.62
CA LEU A 301 1.81 19.99 -29.95
C LEU A 301 2.27 19.32 -31.27
N SER A 302 3.03 20.04 -32.08
CA SER A 302 3.54 19.55 -33.37
C SER A 302 4.55 18.41 -33.22
N ASN A 303 5.19 18.30 -32.07
CA ASN A 303 6.17 17.27 -31.76
C ASN A 303 5.59 16.12 -30.91
N VAL A 304 4.27 16.00 -30.77
CA VAL A 304 3.62 14.89 -30.05
C VAL A 304 2.69 14.14 -31.00
N GLU A 305 2.91 12.85 -31.12
CA GLU A 305 2.11 11.93 -31.92
C GLU A 305 1.56 10.78 -31.06
N LEU A 306 0.27 10.47 -31.25
CA LEU A 306 -0.34 9.26 -30.72
C LEU A 306 -0.54 8.24 -31.82
N LEU A 307 0.07 7.07 -31.72
CA LEU A 307 -0.15 5.94 -32.61
C LEU A 307 -1.00 4.88 -31.89
N PRO A 308 -2.25 4.65 -32.31
CA PRO A 308 -3.17 3.72 -31.64
C PRO A 308 -2.91 2.26 -32.04
N GLU A 309 -1.66 1.85 -32.02
CA GLU A 309 -1.23 0.53 -32.48
C GLU A 309 -0.35 -0.18 -31.46
N GLY A 310 -0.21 -1.49 -31.65
CA GLY A 310 0.76 -2.31 -30.95
C GLY A 310 2.15 -2.23 -31.58
N ILE A 311 3.11 -2.86 -30.94
CA ILE A 311 4.48 -3.00 -31.41
C ILE A 311 4.62 -4.41 -31.98
N LYS A 312 5.15 -4.50 -33.20
CA LYS A 312 5.50 -5.75 -33.87
C LYS A 312 6.91 -6.19 -33.49
N GLU A 313 7.86 -5.26 -33.62
CA GLU A 313 9.28 -5.53 -33.35
C GLU A 313 9.98 -4.23 -32.92
N ILE A 314 11.00 -4.35 -32.08
CA ILE A 314 11.98 -3.30 -31.79
C ILE A 314 13.23 -3.61 -32.61
N THR A 315 13.68 -2.64 -33.41
CA THR A 315 14.86 -2.75 -34.28
C THR A 315 16.11 -2.19 -33.60
N GLU A 316 17.24 -2.19 -34.26
CA GLU A 316 18.47 -1.57 -33.76
C GLU A 316 18.32 -0.07 -33.50
N THR A 317 17.48 0.61 -34.30
CA THR A 317 17.33 2.07 -34.30
C THR A 317 15.95 2.55 -33.88
N GLY A 318 14.94 1.65 -33.74
CA GLY A 318 13.59 2.11 -33.46
C GLY A 318 12.54 1.03 -33.28
N ILE A 319 11.33 1.29 -33.75
CA ILE A 319 10.14 0.45 -33.53
C ILE A 319 9.41 0.25 -34.85
N ILE A 320 9.06 -1.01 -35.17
CA ILE A 320 8.09 -1.36 -36.20
C ILE A 320 6.74 -1.57 -35.54
N SER A 321 5.73 -0.79 -35.93
CA SER A 321 4.35 -0.91 -35.45
C SER A 321 3.65 -2.16 -36.00
N SER A 322 2.48 -2.50 -35.48
CA SER A 322 1.67 -3.63 -35.95
C SER A 322 1.22 -3.45 -37.43
N SER A 323 1.10 -2.24 -37.92
CA SER A 323 0.79 -1.92 -39.32
C SER A 323 2.03 -1.98 -40.23
N GLY A 324 3.24 -2.14 -39.67
CA GLY A 324 4.50 -2.19 -40.41
C GLY A 324 5.16 -0.81 -40.60
N ILE A 325 4.68 0.23 -39.96
CA ILE A 325 5.34 1.54 -39.93
C ILE A 325 6.60 1.42 -39.09
N GLU A 326 7.75 1.80 -39.64
CA GLU A 326 9.03 1.87 -38.95
C GLU A 326 9.40 3.30 -38.60
N ASP A 327 9.77 3.55 -37.36
CA ASP A 327 10.20 4.85 -36.86
C ASP A 327 11.48 4.70 -36.03
N ASP A 328 12.44 5.58 -36.25
CA ASP A 328 13.67 5.65 -35.48
C ASP A 328 13.50 6.47 -34.19
N PHE A 329 14.14 6.03 -33.14
CA PHE A 329 14.12 6.69 -31.83
C PHE A 329 15.49 6.64 -31.14
N ASP A 330 15.81 7.69 -30.38
CA ASP A 330 16.97 7.72 -29.50
C ASP A 330 16.67 7.04 -28.16
N ILE A 331 15.40 7.14 -27.71
CA ILE A 331 14.97 6.69 -26.39
C ILE A 331 13.63 5.95 -26.50
N ILE A 332 13.52 4.80 -25.82
CA ILE A 332 12.26 4.07 -25.63
C ILE A 332 11.93 4.06 -24.14
N VAL A 333 10.81 4.68 -23.76
CA VAL A 333 10.29 4.72 -22.40
C VAL A 333 9.17 3.68 -22.25
N LEU A 334 9.38 2.69 -21.40
CA LEU A 334 8.38 1.69 -21.07
C LEU A 334 7.46 2.21 -19.96
N ALA A 335 6.27 2.68 -20.32
CA ALA A 335 5.19 3.06 -19.40
C ALA A 335 4.16 1.93 -19.26
N THR A 336 4.65 0.70 -19.18
CA THR A 336 3.88 -0.55 -19.31
C THR A 336 3.26 -1.04 -18.00
N GLY A 337 3.46 -0.31 -16.89
CA GLY A 337 2.86 -0.59 -15.58
C GLY A 337 3.63 -1.61 -14.75
N PHE A 338 2.95 -2.21 -13.77
CA PHE A 338 3.54 -3.01 -12.70
C PHE A 338 2.90 -4.40 -12.59
N GLN A 339 3.62 -5.34 -11.96
CA GLN A 339 3.16 -6.70 -11.66
C GLN A 339 2.31 -6.72 -10.39
N VAL A 340 1.16 -6.02 -10.39
CA VAL A 340 0.37 -5.78 -9.18
C VAL A 340 -0.27 -7.04 -8.59
N SER A 341 -0.61 -8.02 -9.42
CA SER A 341 -1.22 -9.29 -8.98
C SER A 341 -0.23 -10.33 -8.45
N GLN A 342 1.06 -10.10 -8.61
CA GLN A 342 2.15 -10.98 -8.15
C GLN A 342 2.75 -10.43 -6.84
N PHE A 343 1.94 -10.41 -5.78
CA PHE A 343 2.38 -9.93 -4.47
C PHE A 343 3.65 -10.63 -3.98
N LEU A 344 4.51 -9.89 -3.31
CA LEU A 344 5.75 -10.36 -2.67
C LEU A 344 6.80 -10.96 -3.63
N THR A 345 6.61 -10.87 -4.94
CA THR A 345 7.63 -11.26 -5.92
C THR A 345 8.84 -10.29 -5.84
N PRO A 346 10.09 -10.78 -5.94
CA PRO A 346 10.52 -12.17 -6.19
C PRO A 346 10.85 -12.97 -4.92
N MET A 347 10.45 -12.52 -3.71
CA MET A 347 10.83 -13.15 -2.45
C MET A 347 10.27 -14.57 -2.35
N HIS A 348 11.11 -15.53 -1.96
CA HIS A 348 10.72 -16.92 -1.73
C HIS A 348 10.35 -17.14 -0.26
N ILE A 349 9.06 -17.06 0.08
CA ILE A 349 8.57 -17.20 1.46
C ILE A 349 7.99 -18.61 1.64
N VAL A 350 8.53 -19.37 2.60
CA VAL A 350 8.15 -20.76 2.88
C VAL A 350 7.50 -20.85 4.26
N GLY A 351 6.28 -21.38 4.31
CA GLY A 351 5.47 -21.49 5.51
C GLY A 351 5.75 -22.74 6.36
N SER A 352 4.89 -22.97 7.36
CA SER A 352 5.02 -24.05 8.36
C SER A 352 4.91 -25.46 7.76
N THR A 353 4.20 -25.62 6.64
CA THR A 353 4.03 -26.89 5.92
C THR A 353 5.14 -27.15 4.89
N GLY A 354 6.08 -26.22 4.72
CA GLY A 354 7.13 -26.32 3.71
C GLY A 354 6.71 -25.88 2.30
N ILE A 355 5.45 -25.48 2.10
CA ILE A 355 4.97 -24.92 0.84
C ILE A 355 5.42 -23.45 0.71
N SER A 356 5.76 -23.01 -0.50
CA SER A 356 6.00 -21.60 -0.75
C SER A 356 4.68 -20.83 -0.88
N LEU A 357 4.70 -19.54 -0.51
CA LEU A 357 3.54 -18.67 -0.60
C LEU A 357 3.01 -18.56 -2.05
N HIS A 358 3.92 -18.46 -3.02
CA HIS A 358 3.56 -18.39 -4.43
C HIS A 358 2.94 -19.71 -4.93
N ASP A 359 3.46 -20.87 -4.51
CA ASP A 359 2.87 -22.17 -4.89
C ASP A 359 1.49 -22.35 -4.26
N GLN A 360 1.30 -21.93 -2.99
CA GLN A 360 0.00 -21.94 -2.35
C GLN A 360 -0.99 -21.03 -3.10
N TRP A 361 -0.60 -19.81 -3.44
CA TRP A 361 -1.43 -18.88 -4.20
C TRP A 361 -1.73 -19.38 -5.62
N LYS A 362 -0.79 -20.08 -6.25
CA LYS A 362 -1.02 -20.75 -7.54
C LYS A 362 -2.11 -21.81 -7.43
N GLN A 363 -2.07 -22.65 -6.38
CA GLN A 363 -3.11 -23.65 -6.10
C GLN A 363 -4.49 -22.98 -5.85
N CYS A 364 -4.51 -21.83 -5.19
CA CYS A 364 -5.71 -21.04 -4.95
C CYS A 364 -6.15 -20.19 -6.15
N ARG A 365 -5.46 -20.28 -7.30
CA ARG A 365 -5.72 -19.51 -8.52
C ARG A 365 -5.59 -17.99 -8.33
N GLY A 366 -4.62 -17.57 -7.55
CA GLY A 366 -4.26 -16.17 -7.32
C GLY A 366 -4.00 -15.84 -5.86
N ALA A 367 -3.39 -14.67 -5.62
CA ALA A 367 -3.07 -14.20 -4.28
C ALA A 367 -4.34 -14.03 -3.44
N GLN A 368 -4.29 -14.53 -2.20
CA GLN A 368 -5.34 -14.37 -1.20
C GLN A 368 -4.74 -14.24 0.19
N ALA A 369 -5.45 -13.52 1.07
CA ALA A 369 -5.13 -13.39 2.47
C ALA A 369 -6.38 -13.01 3.25
N TYR A 370 -6.49 -13.46 4.48
CA TYR A 370 -7.56 -13.05 5.39
C TYR A 370 -7.46 -11.58 5.69
N LEU A 371 -8.47 -10.81 5.29
CA LEU A 371 -8.50 -9.35 5.34
C LEU A 371 -7.25 -8.69 4.73
N GLY A 372 -6.68 -9.33 3.69
CA GLY A 372 -5.48 -8.84 3.02
C GLY A 372 -4.19 -8.90 3.82
N THR A 373 -4.21 -9.45 5.05
CA THR A 373 -3.09 -9.36 5.99
C THR A 373 -2.52 -10.71 6.40
N HIS A 374 -3.33 -11.71 6.72
CA HIS A 374 -2.85 -13.00 7.23
C HIS A 374 -3.11 -14.13 6.24
N VAL A 375 -2.16 -15.06 6.12
CA VAL A 375 -2.23 -16.22 5.22
C VAL A 375 -2.10 -17.50 6.05
N HIS A 376 -2.97 -18.48 5.81
CA HIS A 376 -2.86 -19.79 6.46
C HIS A 376 -1.56 -20.50 6.05
N ASN A 377 -1.01 -21.34 6.90
CA ASN A 377 0.33 -21.94 6.81
C ASN A 377 1.50 -20.97 6.98
N PHE A 378 1.25 -19.69 7.22
CA PHE A 378 2.29 -18.67 7.42
C PHE A 378 2.13 -18.00 8.78
N PRO A 379 2.50 -18.68 9.88
CA PRO A 379 2.34 -18.17 11.23
C PRO A 379 3.11 -16.87 11.44
N ASN A 380 2.58 -15.96 12.23
CA ASN A 380 3.22 -14.69 12.59
C ASN A 380 3.66 -13.84 11.37
N LEU A 381 3.01 -14.04 10.21
CA LEU A 381 3.18 -13.21 9.02
C LEU A 381 2.07 -12.16 8.93
N ALA A 382 2.43 -10.92 8.64
CA ALA A 382 1.51 -9.88 8.25
C ALA A 382 1.93 -9.28 6.89
N ILE A 383 0.98 -9.19 5.96
CA ILE A 383 1.16 -8.50 4.67
C ILE A 383 0.44 -7.17 4.77
N LEU A 384 1.15 -6.07 4.54
CA LEU A 384 0.58 -4.73 4.48
C LEU A 384 0.35 -4.33 3.03
N PHE A 385 -0.79 -3.73 2.76
CA PHE A 385 -1.25 -3.43 1.40
C PHE A 385 -1.29 -4.70 0.54
N GLY A 386 -1.81 -5.78 1.13
CA GLY A 386 -1.86 -7.11 0.54
C GLY A 386 -3.09 -7.35 -0.36
N PRO A 387 -3.40 -8.61 -0.68
CA PRO A 387 -4.48 -8.95 -1.58
C PRO A 387 -5.84 -8.36 -1.18
N ASN A 388 -6.55 -7.80 -2.17
CA ASN A 388 -7.90 -7.24 -2.03
C ASN A 388 -8.03 -6.08 -1.01
N THR A 389 -7.00 -5.26 -0.88
CA THR A 389 -7.03 -4.09 0.03
C THR A 389 -6.93 -2.76 -0.71
N PHE A 390 -6.72 -2.79 -2.02
CA PHE A 390 -6.54 -1.57 -2.80
C PHE A 390 -7.86 -0.78 -2.87
N PRO A 391 -7.91 0.45 -2.31
CA PRO A 391 -9.11 1.28 -2.36
C PRO A 391 -9.24 1.90 -3.75
N ALA A 392 -10.40 1.79 -4.35
CA ALA A 392 -10.61 2.28 -5.72
C ALA A 392 -10.43 3.80 -5.85
N ASN A 393 -10.96 4.58 -4.89
CA ASN A 393 -11.00 6.04 -4.89
C ASN A 393 -10.62 6.65 -3.54
N ASN A 394 -9.76 6.00 -2.76
CA ASN A 394 -9.32 6.54 -1.48
C ASN A 394 -7.80 6.47 -1.34
N SER A 395 -7.26 7.06 -0.30
CA SER A 395 -5.84 7.11 -0.02
C SER A 395 -5.24 5.72 0.20
N ALA A 396 -4.15 5.42 -0.51
CA ALA A 396 -3.34 4.25 -0.24
C ALA A 396 -2.72 4.30 1.17
N LEU A 397 -2.41 5.50 1.69
CA LEU A 397 -1.94 5.67 3.07
C LEU A 397 -2.99 5.23 4.08
N PHE A 398 -4.26 5.61 3.88
CA PHE A 398 -5.37 5.16 4.72
C PHE A 398 -5.50 3.63 4.72
N ALA A 399 -5.36 2.98 3.56
CA ALA A 399 -5.40 1.53 3.47
C ALA A 399 -4.20 0.89 4.19
N CYS A 400 -3.00 1.47 4.05
CA CYS A 400 -1.80 1.03 4.76
C CYS A 400 -1.98 1.15 6.28
N GLU A 401 -2.42 2.30 6.79
CA GLU A 401 -2.65 2.52 8.22
C GLU A 401 -3.73 1.58 8.78
N THR A 402 -4.81 1.36 8.04
CA THR A 402 -5.87 0.42 8.42
C THR A 402 -5.33 -1.00 8.60
N GLN A 403 -4.46 -1.46 7.71
CA GLN A 403 -3.85 -2.79 7.83
C GLN A 403 -2.76 -2.84 8.90
N VAL A 404 -2.01 -1.75 9.09
CA VAL A 404 -1.08 -1.63 10.21
C VAL A 404 -1.83 -1.75 11.54
N ASP A 405 -2.92 -1.00 11.72
CA ASP A 405 -3.76 -1.09 12.92
C ASP A 405 -4.32 -2.51 13.13
N TYR A 406 -4.71 -3.16 12.04
CA TYR A 406 -5.19 -4.54 12.11
C TYR A 406 -4.07 -5.50 12.51
N ALA A 407 -2.88 -5.42 11.92
CA ALA A 407 -1.73 -6.25 12.27
C ALA A 407 -1.28 -6.01 13.73
N ILE A 408 -1.29 -4.76 14.19
CA ILE A 408 -1.03 -4.42 15.59
C ILE A 408 -2.00 -5.15 16.53
N LYS A 409 -3.30 -5.10 16.24
CA LYS A 409 -4.34 -5.68 17.08
C LYS A 409 -4.39 -7.21 17.00
N SER A 410 -4.26 -7.77 15.79
CA SER A 410 -4.43 -9.21 15.55
C SER A 410 -3.16 -10.03 15.77
N LEU A 411 -1.98 -9.40 15.70
CA LEU A 411 -0.70 -10.10 15.78
C LEU A 411 0.20 -9.55 16.91
N PHE A 412 0.62 -8.28 16.84
CA PHE A 412 1.61 -7.75 17.77
C PHE A 412 1.11 -7.69 19.21
N THR A 413 -0.07 -7.10 19.43
CA THR A 413 -0.63 -6.97 20.79
C THR A 413 -0.74 -8.31 21.52
N PRO A 414 -1.35 -9.37 20.94
CA PRO A 414 -1.42 -10.65 21.65
C PRO A 414 -0.07 -11.34 21.84
N LEU A 415 0.92 -11.13 20.96
CA LEU A 415 2.27 -11.66 21.16
C LEU A 415 3.00 -10.90 22.27
N ILE A 416 2.93 -9.58 22.29
CA ILE A 416 3.51 -8.73 23.35
C ILE A 416 2.87 -9.05 24.72
N ASP A 417 1.57 -9.25 24.76
CA ASP A 417 0.83 -9.63 25.97
C ASP A 417 1.02 -11.10 26.37
N HIS A 418 1.79 -11.87 25.60
CA HIS A 418 1.98 -13.32 25.78
C HIS A 418 0.67 -14.13 25.80
N LYS A 419 -0.36 -13.64 25.14
CA LYS A 419 -1.60 -14.39 24.89
C LYS A 419 -1.33 -15.59 23.96
N ALA A 420 -0.36 -15.44 23.07
CA ALA A 420 0.17 -16.48 22.21
C ALA A 420 1.67 -16.26 21.98
N ALA A 421 2.38 -17.29 21.51
CA ALA A 421 3.71 -17.18 20.90
C ALA A 421 3.61 -17.32 19.37
N VAL A 422 2.59 -18.06 18.92
CA VAL A 422 2.32 -18.30 17.49
C VAL A 422 0.85 -18.02 17.21
N ILE A 423 0.60 -17.24 16.19
CA ILE A 423 -0.73 -16.88 15.68
C ILE A 423 -0.78 -17.19 14.20
N GLU A 424 -1.78 -17.98 13.81
CA GLU A 424 -1.98 -18.37 12.42
C GLU A 424 -3.46 -18.30 12.08
N VAL A 425 -3.82 -17.73 10.94
CA VAL A 425 -5.20 -17.71 10.49
C VAL A 425 -5.62 -19.10 10.01
N LYS A 426 -6.86 -19.49 10.30
CA LYS A 426 -7.44 -20.74 9.81
C LYS A 426 -7.72 -20.67 8.31
N GLN A 427 -7.40 -21.72 7.57
CA GLN A 427 -7.71 -21.82 6.14
C GLN A 427 -9.19 -21.54 5.86
N SER A 428 -10.09 -22.13 6.66
CA SER A 428 -11.55 -21.95 6.49
C SER A 428 -12.01 -20.49 6.68
N ALA A 429 -11.30 -19.69 7.48
CA ALA A 429 -11.59 -18.27 7.65
C ALA A 429 -11.08 -17.46 6.46
N GLU A 430 -9.86 -17.73 6.00
CA GLU A 430 -9.28 -17.11 4.82
C GLU A 430 -10.11 -17.40 3.57
N ASP A 431 -10.49 -18.66 3.32
CA ASP A 431 -11.28 -19.06 2.17
C ASP A 431 -12.68 -18.43 2.19
N ARG A 432 -13.34 -18.42 3.35
CA ARG A 432 -14.67 -17.79 3.51
C ARG A 432 -14.61 -16.30 3.19
N GLU A 433 -13.61 -15.59 3.72
CA GLU A 433 -13.43 -14.16 3.49
C GLU A 433 -13.14 -13.86 2.02
N THR A 434 -12.18 -14.58 1.45
CA THR A 434 -11.79 -14.45 0.05
C THR A 434 -12.96 -14.71 -0.89
N ASN A 435 -13.77 -15.75 -0.64
CA ASN A 435 -14.93 -16.06 -1.44
C ASN A 435 -16.02 -14.96 -1.34
N ALA A 436 -16.21 -14.38 -0.15
CA ALA A 436 -17.14 -13.26 0.05
C ALA A 436 -16.71 -12.01 -0.75
N ILE A 437 -15.41 -11.67 -0.72
CA ILE A 437 -14.83 -10.56 -1.49
C ILE A 437 -15.04 -10.80 -3.00
N HIS A 438 -14.70 -11.98 -3.49
CA HIS A 438 -14.82 -12.29 -4.93
C HIS A 438 -16.28 -12.35 -5.38
N LYS A 439 -17.19 -12.80 -4.53
CA LYS A 439 -18.63 -12.70 -4.80
C LYS A 439 -19.06 -11.24 -4.97
N SER A 440 -18.59 -10.35 -4.07
CA SER A 440 -18.91 -8.92 -4.15
C SER A 440 -18.26 -8.22 -5.36
N LEU A 441 -17.06 -8.63 -5.78
CA LEU A 441 -16.35 -8.07 -6.94
C LEU A 441 -16.98 -8.50 -8.27
N ARG A 442 -17.59 -9.68 -8.34
CA ARG A 442 -18.10 -10.26 -9.58
C ARG A 442 -19.09 -9.35 -10.30
N ASP A 443 -19.93 -8.67 -9.55
CA ASP A 443 -20.97 -7.81 -10.07
C ASP A 443 -20.53 -6.35 -10.22
N THR A 444 -19.25 -6.05 -9.96
CA THR A 444 -18.70 -4.69 -10.11
C THR A 444 -18.09 -4.49 -11.49
N VAL A 445 -17.86 -3.23 -11.84
CA VAL A 445 -17.15 -2.84 -13.06
C VAL A 445 -15.73 -3.37 -13.14
N PHE A 446 -15.11 -3.74 -12.02
CA PHE A 446 -13.75 -4.30 -11.97
C PHE A 446 -13.63 -5.69 -12.63
N SER A 447 -14.74 -6.40 -12.77
CA SER A 447 -14.81 -7.72 -13.42
C SER A 447 -15.30 -7.61 -14.87
N GLY A 448 -15.40 -6.40 -15.44
CA GLY A 448 -15.84 -6.17 -16.81
C GLY A 448 -14.80 -6.61 -17.86
N ASP A 449 -15.24 -6.63 -19.13
CA ASP A 449 -14.47 -7.10 -20.30
C ASP A 449 -13.35 -6.15 -20.73
N CYS A 450 -12.62 -5.54 -19.81
CA CYS A 450 -11.45 -4.73 -20.13
C CYS A 450 -10.17 -5.35 -19.55
N SER A 451 -9.08 -5.29 -20.30
CA SER A 451 -7.76 -5.63 -19.78
C SER A 451 -7.34 -4.60 -18.73
N ASN A 452 -7.23 -5.00 -17.48
CA ASN A 452 -6.80 -4.16 -16.38
C ASN A 452 -5.79 -4.91 -15.47
N TRP A 453 -5.04 -4.16 -14.67
CA TRP A 453 -4.02 -4.71 -13.78
C TRP A 453 -4.59 -5.27 -12.45
N TYR A 454 -5.87 -5.13 -12.20
CA TYR A 454 -6.54 -5.70 -11.03
C TYR A 454 -6.67 -7.22 -11.14
N ILE A 455 -6.77 -7.74 -12.37
CA ILE A 455 -6.99 -9.15 -12.67
C ILE A 455 -5.65 -9.81 -12.98
N GLY A 456 -5.29 -10.80 -12.17
CA GLY A 456 -4.08 -11.59 -12.37
C GLY A 456 -4.23 -12.68 -13.44
N ASP A 457 -3.15 -13.43 -13.65
CA ASP A 457 -3.00 -14.47 -14.70
C ASP A 457 -4.09 -15.56 -14.66
N TYR A 458 -4.74 -15.74 -13.51
CA TYR A 458 -5.81 -16.73 -13.33
C TYR A 458 -7.22 -16.16 -13.49
N GLY A 459 -7.35 -14.93 -14.03
CA GLY A 459 -8.64 -14.28 -14.24
C GLY A 459 -9.31 -13.81 -12.94
N ARG A 460 -8.54 -13.65 -11.86
CA ARG A 460 -9.01 -13.30 -10.53
C ARG A 460 -8.58 -11.89 -10.16
N ASN A 461 -9.51 -11.06 -9.68
CA ASN A 461 -9.17 -9.74 -9.15
C ASN A 461 -8.59 -9.88 -7.74
N ALA A 462 -7.29 -9.87 -7.63
CA ALA A 462 -6.58 -9.98 -6.37
C ALA A 462 -6.22 -8.61 -5.74
N ALA A 463 -6.52 -7.50 -6.40
CA ALA A 463 -6.09 -6.18 -5.95
C ALA A 463 -7.21 -5.40 -5.23
N SER A 464 -8.41 -5.33 -5.82
CA SER A 464 -9.44 -4.38 -5.40
C SER A 464 -10.20 -4.81 -4.16
N TRP A 465 -10.49 -3.84 -3.27
CA TRP A 465 -11.52 -3.96 -2.26
C TRP A 465 -12.90 -3.62 -2.88
N PRO A 466 -13.95 -4.43 -2.65
CA PRO A 466 -15.25 -4.23 -3.32
C PRO A 466 -16.14 -3.16 -2.70
N GLY A 467 -15.69 -2.44 -1.70
CA GLY A 467 -16.51 -1.49 -0.94
C GLY A 467 -15.81 -0.16 -0.68
N LEU A 468 -16.44 0.64 0.17
CA LEU A 468 -15.85 1.88 0.70
C LEU A 468 -14.64 1.57 1.58
N ALA A 469 -13.63 2.42 1.59
CA ALA A 469 -12.46 2.27 2.47
C ALA A 469 -12.87 2.22 3.95
N ARG A 470 -13.86 3.02 4.36
CA ARG A 470 -14.41 2.97 5.72
C ARG A 470 -15.02 1.60 6.06
N SER A 471 -15.58 0.88 5.09
CA SER A 471 -16.13 -0.48 5.33
C SER A 471 -15.01 -1.48 5.61
N PHE A 472 -13.87 -1.32 4.95
CA PHE A 472 -12.67 -2.10 5.24
C PHE A 472 -12.15 -1.80 6.65
N TRP A 473 -12.06 -0.52 7.02
CA TRP A 473 -11.66 -0.09 8.35
C TRP A 473 -12.55 -0.67 9.45
N PHE A 474 -13.89 -0.58 9.30
CA PHE A 474 -14.81 -1.19 10.27
C PHE A 474 -14.62 -2.69 10.40
N LYS A 475 -14.38 -3.38 9.29
CA LYS A 475 -14.21 -4.84 9.27
C LYS A 475 -12.91 -5.29 9.94
N THR A 476 -11.87 -4.49 9.89
CA THR A 476 -10.56 -4.77 10.48
C THR A 476 -10.43 -4.22 11.90
N TYR A 477 -11.35 -3.36 12.35
CA TYR A 477 -11.22 -2.65 13.62
C TYR A 477 -11.21 -3.58 14.85
N PHE A 478 -12.03 -4.64 14.83
CA PHE A 478 -12.04 -5.67 15.87
C PHE A 478 -11.61 -7.02 15.27
N PRO A 479 -10.47 -7.60 15.68
CA PRO A 479 -10.07 -8.92 15.22
C PRO A 479 -11.10 -10.00 15.62
N ASP A 480 -11.52 -10.81 14.65
CA ASP A 480 -12.30 -12.01 14.91
C ASP A 480 -11.37 -13.14 15.37
N TRP A 481 -11.25 -13.32 16.69
CA TRP A 481 -10.37 -14.31 17.27
C TRP A 481 -10.76 -15.76 16.92
N SER A 482 -12.01 -16.01 16.51
CA SER A 482 -12.44 -17.32 16.05
C SER A 482 -11.78 -17.75 14.74
N ALA A 483 -11.28 -16.77 13.98
CA ALA A 483 -10.56 -16.99 12.72
C ALA A 483 -9.12 -17.49 12.90
N PHE A 484 -8.57 -17.44 14.13
CA PHE A 484 -7.16 -17.74 14.39
C PHE A 484 -6.96 -19.00 15.22
N ASN A 485 -5.85 -19.68 14.94
CA ASN A 485 -5.22 -20.65 15.83
C ASN A 485 -4.13 -19.91 16.62
N MET A 486 -4.13 -20.09 17.94
CA MET A 486 -3.15 -19.50 18.83
C MET A 486 -2.51 -20.58 19.69
N SER A 487 -1.20 -20.54 19.87
CA SER A 487 -0.46 -21.49 20.69
C SER A 487 0.70 -20.84 21.43
N GLY A 488 1.23 -21.53 22.45
CA GLY A 488 2.40 -21.08 23.20
C GLY A 488 2.17 -19.89 24.13
N GLY A 489 0.91 -19.60 24.48
CA GLY A 489 0.57 -18.48 25.38
C GLY A 489 0.87 -18.75 26.86
N SER A 490 0.99 -17.68 27.63
CA SER A 490 1.13 -17.70 29.10
C SER A 490 -0.23 -17.64 29.77
N ALA A 491 -0.44 -18.42 30.83
CA ALA A 491 -1.65 -18.29 31.66
C ALA A 491 -1.78 -16.90 32.31
N LEU A 492 -0.69 -16.14 32.39
CA LEU A 492 -0.66 -14.80 32.98
C LEU A 492 -1.00 -13.69 31.98
N TRP A 493 -1.35 -14.01 30.70
CA TRP A 493 -1.61 -13.01 29.68
C TRP A 493 -2.62 -11.91 30.10
N PRO A 494 -3.70 -12.19 30.88
CA PRO A 494 -4.63 -11.12 31.26
C PRO A 494 -3.98 -10.05 32.13
N LEU A 495 -3.09 -10.47 33.05
CA LEU A 495 -2.34 -9.53 33.89
C LEU A 495 -1.33 -8.72 33.09
N LEU A 496 -0.69 -9.33 32.10
CA LEU A 496 0.26 -8.65 31.21
C LEU A 496 -0.43 -7.62 30.33
N THR A 497 -1.62 -7.94 29.82
CA THR A 497 -2.47 -7.00 29.07
C THR A 497 -2.87 -5.80 29.93
N ILE A 498 -3.34 -6.04 31.15
CA ILE A 498 -3.70 -4.96 32.09
C ILE A 498 -2.48 -4.08 32.41
N ARG A 499 -1.33 -4.71 32.69
CA ARG A 499 -0.08 -3.98 32.97
C ARG A 499 0.32 -3.08 31.78
N ARG A 500 0.30 -3.59 30.55
CA ARG A 500 0.59 -2.81 29.36
C ARG A 500 -0.40 -1.65 29.20
N TRP A 501 -1.68 -1.93 29.32
CA TRP A 501 -2.72 -0.91 29.21
C TRP A 501 -2.50 0.23 30.22
N LEU A 502 -2.20 -0.09 31.47
CA LEU A 502 -1.89 0.91 32.51
C LEU A 502 -0.62 1.71 32.17
N SER A 503 0.41 1.07 31.59
CA SER A 503 1.67 1.76 31.24
C SER A 503 1.54 2.70 30.04
N THR A 504 0.53 2.50 29.18
CA THR A 504 0.28 3.37 28.01
C THR A 504 -0.73 4.49 28.28
N MET A 505 -1.40 4.46 29.44
CA MET A 505 -2.35 5.51 29.81
C MET A 505 -1.64 6.76 30.33
N SER A 506 -2.20 7.93 30.02
CA SER A 506 -1.77 9.15 30.69
C SER A 506 -2.04 9.05 32.20
N PRO A 507 -1.28 9.72 33.07
CA PRO A 507 -1.53 9.71 34.52
C PRO A 507 -2.98 10.05 34.87
N ILE A 508 -3.59 11.01 34.18
CA ILE A 508 -4.98 11.42 34.38
C ILE A 508 -5.94 10.28 34.00
N SER A 509 -5.74 9.67 32.83
CA SER A 509 -6.58 8.53 32.37
C SER A 509 -6.43 7.32 33.28
N THR A 510 -5.24 7.07 33.82
CA THR A 510 -4.98 5.99 34.80
C THR A 510 -5.77 6.23 36.09
N VAL A 511 -5.77 7.45 36.60
CA VAL A 511 -6.56 7.81 37.80
C VAL A 511 -8.06 7.61 37.54
N PHE A 512 -8.57 8.09 36.40
CA PHE A 512 -9.98 7.89 36.01
C PHE A 512 -10.35 6.40 35.92
N ALA A 513 -9.52 5.59 35.30
CA ALA A 513 -9.76 4.17 35.14
C ALA A 513 -9.75 3.45 36.52
N LEU A 514 -8.80 3.78 37.39
CA LEU A 514 -8.74 3.23 38.76
C LEU A 514 -9.94 3.65 39.63
N VAL A 515 -10.36 4.91 39.52
CA VAL A 515 -11.55 5.42 40.22
C VAL A 515 -12.82 4.72 39.72
N SER A 516 -12.95 4.57 38.38
CA SER A 516 -14.10 3.88 37.80
C SER A 516 -14.14 2.39 38.18
N LEU A 517 -13.00 1.73 38.20
CA LEU A 517 -12.87 0.33 38.66
C LEU A 517 -13.22 0.21 40.14
N ALA A 518 -12.72 1.10 41.00
CA ALA A 518 -13.03 1.14 42.43
C ALA A 518 -14.53 1.38 42.67
N ALA A 519 -15.16 2.28 41.92
CA ALA A 519 -16.60 2.52 41.98
C ALA A 519 -17.42 1.30 41.52
N ALA A 520 -16.99 0.61 40.45
CA ALA A 520 -17.62 -0.63 39.99
C ALA A 520 -17.51 -1.74 41.04
N VAL A 521 -16.31 -1.96 41.58
CA VAL A 521 -16.07 -2.97 42.66
C VAL A 521 -16.89 -2.64 43.89
N SER A 522 -16.96 -1.36 44.31
CA SER A 522 -17.78 -0.91 45.44
C SER A 522 -19.28 -1.17 45.22
N ARG A 523 -19.75 -0.93 43.98
CA ARG A 523 -21.16 -1.15 43.61
C ARG A 523 -21.55 -2.62 43.52
N TYR A 524 -20.59 -3.51 43.19
CA TYR A 524 -20.79 -4.96 43.12
C TYR A 524 -20.44 -5.69 44.43
N ARG A 525 -19.82 -5.04 45.43
CA ARG A 525 -19.55 -5.63 46.77
C ARG A 525 -20.80 -6.16 47.46
N GLY A 526 -21.97 -5.60 47.20
CA GLY A 526 -23.23 -6.10 47.71
C GLY A 526 -23.76 -7.40 47.04
N LEU A 527 -23.12 -7.83 45.94
CA LEU A 527 -23.58 -9.00 45.16
C LEU A 527 -22.61 -10.18 45.16
N VAL A 528 -21.37 -10.02 45.65
CA VAL A 528 -20.31 -11.06 45.57
C VAL A 528 -19.52 -11.12 46.89
N GLU A 529 -20.18 -11.50 47.97
CA GLU A 529 -19.49 -12.00 49.14
C GLU A 529 -19.00 -13.42 48.84
N GLY A 530 -17.71 -13.57 48.55
CA GLY A 530 -17.11 -14.89 48.49
C GLY A 530 -16.06 -15.17 47.39
N VAL A 531 -15.60 -14.22 46.60
CA VAL A 531 -14.61 -14.51 45.57
C VAL A 531 -13.25 -13.85 45.87
N ALA A 532 -12.19 -14.67 45.92
CA ALA A 532 -10.80 -14.27 46.21
C ALA A 532 -10.21 -13.16 45.32
N ILE A 533 -10.88 -12.78 44.24
CA ILE A 533 -10.51 -11.69 43.29
C ILE A 533 -10.54 -10.33 43.97
N VAL A 534 -11.41 -10.12 44.99
CA VAL A 534 -11.54 -8.82 45.70
C VAL A 534 -10.26 -8.49 46.48
N GLY A 535 -9.62 -9.48 47.11
CA GLY A 535 -8.37 -9.28 47.85
C GLY A 535 -7.17 -8.91 46.94
N TYR A 536 -7.13 -9.46 45.72
CA TYR A 536 -6.09 -9.15 44.75
C TYR A 536 -6.25 -7.73 44.19
N LEU A 537 -7.48 -7.29 43.90
CA LEU A 537 -7.78 -5.94 43.42
C LEU A 537 -7.51 -4.87 44.52
N GLU A 538 -7.80 -5.15 45.78
CA GLU A 538 -7.45 -4.24 46.88
C GLU A 538 -5.94 -4.06 47.04
N THR A 539 -5.18 -5.13 46.87
CA THR A 539 -3.70 -5.08 46.95
C THR A 539 -3.11 -4.30 45.79
N ALA A 540 -3.64 -4.48 44.59
CA ALA A 540 -3.23 -3.72 43.37
C ALA A 540 -3.62 -2.23 43.48
N LEU A 541 -4.80 -1.92 44.04
CA LEU A 541 -5.26 -0.53 44.24
C LEU A 541 -4.38 0.19 45.28
N ARG A 542 -4.05 -0.47 46.41
CA ARG A 542 -3.15 0.10 47.44
C ARG A 542 -1.75 0.34 46.93
N ALA A 543 -1.23 -0.55 46.06
CA ALA A 543 0.06 -0.37 45.39
C ALA A 543 0.02 0.81 44.38
N GLY A 544 -1.08 0.94 43.62
CA GLY A 544 -1.27 2.05 42.66
C GLY A 544 -1.37 3.42 43.34
N ILE A 545 -2.13 3.51 44.46
CA ILE A 545 -2.27 4.74 45.26
C ILE A 545 -0.93 5.14 45.90
N SER A 546 -0.13 4.17 46.34
CA SER A 546 1.22 4.42 46.88
C SER A 546 2.19 4.96 45.84
N ILE A 547 2.06 4.54 44.59
CA ILE A 547 2.87 5.06 43.46
C ILE A 547 2.46 6.49 43.15
N VAL A 548 1.17 6.79 43.05
CA VAL A 548 0.66 8.15 42.75
C VAL A 548 1.03 9.14 43.86
N SER A 549 1.00 8.72 45.14
CA SER A 549 1.40 9.59 46.25
C SER A 549 2.90 9.91 46.30
N LYS A 550 3.75 9.07 45.70
CA LYS A 550 5.19 9.34 45.56
C LYS A 550 5.55 10.25 44.36
N PHE A 551 4.65 10.42 43.39
CA PHE A 551 4.82 11.36 42.29
C PHE A 551 4.15 12.73 42.54
N ALA A 552 3.39 12.86 43.60
CA ALA A 552 2.74 14.11 44.01
C ALA A 552 3.52 14.85 45.14
N GLN A 553 4.65 14.33 45.55
CA GLN A 553 5.68 14.99 46.35
C GLN A 553 6.93 15.23 45.50
#